data_3eb8d75d3fc43d989edb7df3f437614a
#
_entry.id   3eb8d75d3fc43d989edb7df3f437614a
#
_cell.length_a   1.000
_cell.length_b   1.000
_cell.length_c   1.000
_cell.angle_alpha   90.00
_cell.angle_beta   90.00
_cell.angle_gamma   90.00
#
_symmetry.space_group_name_H-M   'P 1'
#
loop_
_entity.id
_entity.type
_entity.pdbx_description
1 polymer ?
#
loop_
_entity_poly.entity_id
_entity_poly.type
_entity_poly.pdbx_seq_one_letter_code
_entity_poly.pdbx_strand_id
1 'polypeptide(L)'
;RLAQAMDRVERLFVSTDDPQIAAVATQFGAEVIDRPKALATDTASEWMAWQHAINHVRAQGLDFDVFLSLPATSPLRNEQDVGNCLDALQADVDVVITVTPSARSPYFNMISTDSAGMAHVVLGTAQFQRRQDVPTVYDITTVAYVARPDFILTHERLFEGRVRPVVVPKERAVDIDDAYDFKLAQALFDT
;
A
#
# COMPACT_ATOMS: atom_id res chain seq x y z
N ARG A 1 3.00 16.17 -4.76
CA ARG A 1 3.40 17.27 -3.84
C ARG A 1 4.09 16.72 -2.58
N LEU A 2 3.46 15.78 -1.82
CA LEU A 2 4.08 15.25 -0.60
C LEU A 2 5.46 14.64 -0.88
N ALA A 3 5.56 13.70 -1.80
CA ALA A 3 6.83 13.05 -2.14
C ALA A 3 7.91 14.05 -2.63
N GLN A 4 7.52 15.11 -3.33
CA GLN A 4 8.43 16.15 -3.79
C GLN A 4 8.97 17.06 -2.67
N ALA A 5 8.24 17.14 -1.55
CA ALA A 5 8.66 17.94 -0.40
C ALA A 5 9.63 17.16 0.51
N MET A 6 9.79 15.86 0.28
CA MET A 6 10.65 15.01 1.10
C MET A 6 12.06 14.92 0.54
N ASP A 7 13.06 15.42 1.26
CA ASP A 7 14.48 15.42 0.86
C ASP A 7 15.04 14.00 0.59
N ARG A 8 14.38 12.98 1.11
CA ARG A 8 14.76 11.55 0.95
C ARG A 8 14.26 10.94 -0.36
N VAL A 9 13.42 11.64 -1.12
CA VAL A 9 12.88 11.19 -2.40
C VAL A 9 13.64 11.87 -3.53
N GLU A 10 14.56 11.15 -4.16
CA GLU A 10 15.41 11.70 -5.23
C GLU A 10 14.67 11.87 -6.55
N ARG A 11 13.80 10.90 -6.88
CA ARG A 11 13.07 10.87 -8.15
C ARG A 11 11.62 10.45 -7.91
N LEU A 12 10.71 11.08 -8.64
CA LEU A 12 9.28 10.80 -8.57
C LEU A 12 8.76 10.39 -9.94
N PHE A 13 8.17 9.20 -9.98
CA PHE A 13 7.57 8.65 -11.19
C PHE A 13 6.08 8.39 -10.98
N VAL A 14 5.30 8.54 -12.05
CA VAL A 14 3.91 8.10 -12.11
C VAL A 14 3.78 7.10 -13.25
N SER A 15 3.44 5.85 -12.91
CA SER A 15 3.21 4.80 -13.89
C SER A 15 1.72 4.75 -14.24
N THR A 16 1.36 5.03 -15.48
CA THR A 16 -0.02 5.07 -15.95
C THR A 16 -0.11 4.80 -17.45
N ASP A 17 -1.23 4.24 -17.90
CA ASP A 17 -1.60 4.13 -19.32
C ASP A 17 -2.60 5.22 -19.75
N ASP A 18 -3.09 6.03 -18.78
CA ASP A 18 -4.06 7.10 -19.03
C ASP A 18 -3.34 8.42 -19.36
N PRO A 19 -3.58 9.01 -20.54
CA PRO A 19 -2.93 10.24 -20.97
C PRO A 19 -3.34 11.46 -20.14
N GLN A 20 -4.51 11.47 -19.50
CA GLN A 20 -4.94 12.57 -18.63
C GLN A 20 -4.18 12.53 -17.30
N ILE A 21 -4.04 11.34 -16.72
CA ILE A 21 -3.21 11.14 -15.52
C ILE A 21 -1.75 11.51 -15.81
N ALA A 22 -1.21 11.07 -16.96
CA ALA A 22 0.14 11.41 -17.40
C ALA A 22 0.35 12.93 -17.52
N ALA A 23 -0.60 13.65 -18.11
CA ALA A 23 -0.55 15.10 -18.24
C ALA A 23 -0.53 15.81 -16.88
N VAL A 24 -1.40 15.37 -15.96
CA VAL A 24 -1.45 15.91 -14.59
C VAL A 24 -0.15 15.60 -13.84
N ALA A 25 0.37 14.38 -13.94
CA ALA A 25 1.64 14.00 -13.31
C ALA A 25 2.79 14.91 -13.77
N THR A 26 2.91 15.12 -15.08
CA THR A 26 3.92 16.00 -15.67
C THR A 26 3.75 17.45 -15.21
N GLN A 27 2.51 17.96 -15.14
CA GLN A 27 2.22 19.30 -14.65
C GLN A 27 2.71 19.51 -13.20
N PHE A 28 2.68 18.45 -12.39
CA PHE A 28 3.19 18.46 -11.03
C PHE A 28 4.66 18.01 -10.92
N GLY A 29 5.39 17.93 -12.04
CA GLY A 29 6.83 17.67 -12.05
C GLY A 29 7.24 16.23 -11.80
N ALA A 30 6.30 15.26 -11.94
CA ALA A 30 6.64 13.85 -11.92
C ALA A 30 7.06 13.36 -13.31
N GLU A 31 7.96 12.39 -13.36
CA GLU A 31 8.28 11.68 -14.58
C GLU A 31 7.22 10.60 -14.85
N VAL A 32 6.84 10.44 -16.11
CA VAL A 32 5.81 9.47 -16.48
C VAL A 32 6.46 8.19 -17.00
N ILE A 33 6.00 7.06 -16.46
CA ILE A 33 6.28 5.73 -16.99
C ILE A 33 5.03 5.27 -17.74
N ASP A 34 5.15 5.06 -19.04
CA ASP A 34 4.07 4.50 -19.86
C ASP A 34 3.85 3.04 -19.45
N ARG A 35 2.70 2.79 -18.78
CA ARG A 35 2.34 1.47 -18.27
C ARG A 35 1.73 0.66 -19.41
N PRO A 36 2.26 -0.54 -19.70
CA PRO A 36 1.62 -1.43 -20.65
C PRO A 36 0.16 -1.72 -20.28
N LYS A 37 -0.75 -1.69 -21.24
CA LYS A 37 -2.19 -1.95 -21.01
C LYS A 37 -2.48 -3.25 -20.27
N ALA A 38 -1.65 -4.28 -20.49
CA ALA A 38 -1.77 -5.55 -19.75
C ALA A 38 -1.54 -5.40 -18.25
N LEU A 39 -0.85 -4.36 -17.79
CA LEU A 39 -0.59 -4.04 -16.38
C LEU A 39 -1.51 -2.94 -15.83
N ALA A 40 -2.52 -2.52 -16.61
CA ALA A 40 -3.47 -1.47 -16.26
C ALA A 40 -4.92 -1.98 -16.24
N THR A 41 -5.13 -3.29 -16.19
CA THR A 41 -6.46 -3.90 -16.08
C THR A 41 -6.87 -4.04 -14.61
N ASP A 42 -8.17 -4.15 -14.34
CA ASP A 42 -8.73 -4.35 -12.99
C ASP A 42 -8.20 -5.63 -12.30
N THR A 43 -7.66 -6.57 -13.07
CA THR A 43 -7.09 -7.83 -12.57
C THR A 43 -5.56 -7.84 -12.57
N ALA A 44 -4.92 -6.76 -13.01
CA ALA A 44 -3.46 -6.68 -13.05
C ALA A 44 -2.87 -6.63 -11.65
N SER A 45 -1.81 -7.42 -11.43
CA SER A 45 -1.09 -7.39 -10.17
C SER A 45 -0.34 -6.07 -9.99
N GLU A 46 -0.54 -5.38 -8.88
CA GLU A 46 0.26 -4.22 -8.50
C GLU A 46 1.75 -4.56 -8.43
N TRP A 47 2.09 -5.76 -7.98
CA TRP A 47 3.46 -6.26 -7.94
C TRP A 47 4.13 -6.24 -9.30
N MET A 48 3.44 -6.68 -10.35
CA MET A 48 3.96 -6.62 -11.73
C MET A 48 4.12 -5.18 -12.22
N ALA A 49 3.26 -4.27 -11.80
CA ALA A 49 3.41 -2.85 -12.11
C ALA A 49 4.64 -2.24 -11.42
N TRP A 50 4.96 -2.66 -10.19
CA TRP A 50 6.19 -2.28 -9.50
C TRP A 50 7.43 -2.83 -10.20
N GLN A 51 7.43 -4.11 -10.58
CA GLN A 51 8.52 -4.72 -11.35
C GLN A 51 8.76 -3.98 -12.67
N HIS A 52 7.70 -3.64 -13.38
CA HIS A 52 7.78 -2.86 -14.62
C HIS A 52 8.41 -1.48 -14.36
N ALA A 53 7.97 -0.76 -13.34
CA ALA A 53 8.49 0.56 -13.00
C ALA A 53 9.98 0.50 -12.63
N ILE A 54 10.40 -0.47 -11.81
CA ILE A 54 11.80 -0.66 -11.43
C ILE A 54 12.66 -0.95 -12.66
N ASN A 55 12.22 -1.87 -13.51
CA ASN A 55 12.96 -2.23 -14.73
C ASN A 55 13.05 -1.03 -15.69
N HIS A 56 12.00 -0.24 -15.83
CA HIS A 56 11.97 0.97 -16.64
C HIS A 56 13.03 1.99 -16.18
N VAL A 57 13.09 2.24 -14.88
CA VAL A 57 14.05 3.20 -14.28
C VAL A 57 15.49 2.68 -14.44
N ARG A 58 15.74 1.40 -14.17
CA ARG A 58 17.07 0.79 -14.34
C ARG A 58 17.54 0.77 -15.79
N ALA A 59 16.63 0.58 -16.74
CA ALA A 59 16.94 0.65 -18.17
C ALA A 59 17.43 2.04 -18.63
N GLN A 60 17.13 3.10 -17.87
CA GLN A 60 17.66 4.44 -18.08
C GLN A 60 19.06 4.66 -17.47
N GLY A 61 19.66 3.62 -16.89
CA GLY A 61 20.95 3.72 -16.21
C GLY A 61 20.87 4.30 -14.80
N LEU A 62 19.68 4.35 -14.22
CA LEU A 62 19.44 4.85 -12.86
C LEU A 62 19.38 3.67 -11.89
N ASP A 63 20.28 3.66 -10.91
CA ASP A 63 20.28 2.69 -9.82
C ASP A 63 19.77 3.35 -8.54
N PHE A 64 19.11 2.58 -7.67
CA PHE A 64 18.56 3.05 -6.43
C PHE A 64 18.38 1.90 -5.43
N ASP A 65 18.48 2.23 -4.15
CA ASP A 65 18.47 1.25 -3.05
C ASP A 65 17.08 1.02 -2.45
N VAL A 66 16.16 1.97 -2.67
CA VAL A 66 14.84 1.97 -2.05
C VAL A 66 13.77 2.29 -3.09
N PHE A 67 12.80 1.39 -3.19
CA PHE A 67 11.56 1.60 -3.92
C PHE A 67 10.47 2.06 -2.93
N LEU A 68 9.82 3.18 -3.24
CA LEU A 68 8.69 3.72 -2.48
C LEU A 68 7.46 3.77 -3.37
N SER A 69 6.41 3.02 -3.03
CA SER A 69 5.08 3.14 -3.66
C SER A 69 4.14 3.94 -2.78
N LEU A 70 3.50 4.93 -3.39
CA LEU A 70 2.49 5.79 -2.78
C LEU A 70 1.20 5.72 -3.62
N PRO A 71 0.32 4.72 -3.41
CA PRO A 71 -0.94 4.61 -4.12
C PRO A 71 -1.76 5.90 -4.06
N ALA A 72 -2.33 6.32 -5.18
CA ALA A 72 -3.07 7.58 -5.26
C ALA A 72 -4.37 7.56 -4.45
N THR A 73 -4.88 6.37 -4.16
CA THR A 73 -6.14 6.13 -3.42
C THR A 73 -6.06 6.46 -1.92
N SER A 74 -4.86 6.68 -1.36
CA SER A 74 -4.67 7.09 0.04
C SER A 74 -4.24 8.56 0.16
N PRO A 75 -5.15 9.54 0.00
CA PRO A 75 -4.79 10.96 -0.09
C PRO A 75 -4.43 11.62 1.25
N LEU A 76 -4.77 10.98 2.39
CA LEU A 76 -4.65 11.59 3.73
C LEU A 76 -3.32 11.30 4.43
N ARG A 77 -2.41 10.59 3.77
CA ARG A 77 -1.04 10.35 4.30
C ARG A 77 -0.28 11.65 4.51
N ASN A 78 0.62 11.66 5.46
CA ASN A 78 1.54 12.77 5.70
C ASN A 78 3.01 12.33 5.56
N GLU A 79 3.94 13.30 5.63
CA GLU A 79 5.37 13.05 5.50
C GLU A 79 5.92 12.15 6.62
N GLN A 80 5.36 12.25 7.82
CA GLN A 80 5.78 11.42 8.96
C GLN A 80 5.45 9.94 8.74
N ASP A 81 4.29 9.63 8.14
CA ASP A 81 3.90 8.25 7.83
C ASP A 81 4.91 7.61 6.86
N VAL A 82 5.26 8.34 5.80
CA VAL A 82 6.24 7.88 4.80
C VAL A 82 7.65 7.82 5.40
N GLY A 83 8.04 8.82 6.18
CA GLY A 83 9.33 8.87 6.89
C GLY A 83 9.51 7.65 7.80
N ASN A 84 8.51 7.32 8.60
CA ASN A 84 8.51 6.13 9.46
C ASN A 84 8.69 4.83 8.67
N CYS A 85 8.09 4.72 7.48
CA CYS A 85 8.25 3.56 6.61
C CYS A 85 9.68 3.46 6.06
N LEU A 86 10.26 4.58 5.63
CA LEU A 86 11.65 4.63 5.17
C LEU A 86 12.63 4.26 6.28
N ASP A 87 12.38 4.71 7.52
CA ASP A 87 13.21 4.39 8.69
C ASP A 87 13.09 2.92 9.11
N ALA A 88 11.93 2.31 8.86
CA ALA A 88 11.67 0.91 9.19
C ALA A 88 12.34 -0.09 8.23
N LEU A 89 12.81 0.36 7.03
CA LEU A 89 13.51 -0.50 6.06
C LEU A 89 14.97 -0.71 6.49
N GLN A 90 15.17 -1.44 7.56
CA GLN A 90 16.48 -1.82 8.08
C GLN A 90 17.12 -2.94 7.25
N ALA A 91 18.38 -3.29 7.53
CA ALA A 91 19.14 -4.30 6.79
C ALA A 91 18.51 -5.71 6.84
N ASP A 92 17.73 -6.00 7.88
CA ASP A 92 17.03 -7.27 8.09
C ASP A 92 15.59 -7.25 7.56
N VAL A 93 15.19 -6.22 6.80
CA VAL A 93 13.83 -6.03 6.27
C VAL A 93 13.88 -5.93 4.76
N ASP A 94 13.00 -6.67 4.09
CA ASP A 94 12.89 -6.68 2.63
C ASP A 94 11.76 -5.74 2.17
N VAL A 95 10.67 -5.68 2.94
CA VAL A 95 9.49 -4.84 2.65
C VAL A 95 8.94 -4.24 3.94
N VAL A 96 8.55 -2.98 3.87
CA VAL A 96 7.75 -2.29 4.90
C VAL A 96 6.37 -2.02 4.32
N ILE A 97 5.35 -2.30 5.10
CA ILE A 97 3.94 -2.02 4.80
C ILE A 97 3.34 -1.13 5.85
N THR A 98 2.33 -0.37 5.48
CA THR A 98 1.53 0.36 6.46
C THR A 98 0.32 -0.46 6.89
N VAL A 99 -0.01 -0.35 8.18
CA VAL A 99 -1.14 -1.06 8.78
C VAL A 99 -1.88 -0.14 9.75
N THR A 100 -3.17 -0.43 9.99
CA THR A 100 -3.96 0.21 11.05
C THR A 100 -4.59 -0.85 11.95
N PRO A 101 -4.82 -0.59 13.26
CA PRO A 101 -5.50 -1.54 14.12
C PRO A 101 -6.87 -1.92 13.58
N SER A 102 -7.12 -3.20 13.35
CA SER A 102 -8.38 -3.66 12.77
C SER A 102 -9.56 -3.47 13.73
N ALA A 103 -10.69 -2.99 13.20
CA ALA A 103 -11.94 -2.88 13.93
C ALA A 103 -12.62 -4.25 14.13
N ARG A 104 -12.25 -5.24 13.36
CA ARG A 104 -12.76 -6.62 13.40
C ARG A 104 -11.63 -7.59 13.68
N SER A 105 -11.98 -8.82 14.05
CA SER A 105 -10.99 -9.88 14.28
C SER A 105 -11.45 -11.18 13.65
N PRO A 106 -10.60 -11.85 12.85
CA PRO A 106 -10.90 -13.14 12.27
C PRO A 106 -11.07 -14.25 13.33
N TYR A 107 -10.61 -14.00 14.56
CA TYR A 107 -10.74 -14.92 15.68
C TYR A 107 -12.04 -14.74 16.47
N PHE A 108 -12.82 -13.66 16.23
CA PHE A 108 -13.94 -13.31 17.11
C PHE A 108 -15.22 -12.86 16.38
N ASN A 109 -15.14 -11.88 15.48
CA ASN A 109 -16.31 -11.23 14.88
C ASN A 109 -16.24 -11.02 13.37
N MET A 110 -15.39 -11.80 12.69
CA MET A 110 -15.44 -12.02 11.25
C MET A 110 -15.89 -13.44 10.98
N ILE A 111 -16.82 -13.60 10.05
CA ILE A 111 -17.42 -14.91 9.72
C ILE A 111 -17.27 -15.22 8.23
N SER A 112 -17.20 -16.52 7.93
CA SER A 112 -17.44 -17.07 6.61
C SER A 112 -18.71 -17.91 6.64
N THR A 113 -19.29 -18.20 5.47
CA THR A 113 -20.44 -19.10 5.35
C THR A 113 -20.04 -20.34 4.55
N ASP A 114 -20.57 -21.49 4.94
CA ASP A 114 -20.45 -22.74 4.19
C ASP A 114 -21.48 -22.82 3.04
N SER A 115 -21.47 -23.93 2.30
CA SER A 115 -22.39 -24.17 1.17
C SER A 115 -23.86 -24.29 1.59
N ALA A 116 -24.14 -24.54 2.87
CA ALA A 116 -25.49 -24.57 3.44
C ALA A 116 -25.92 -23.19 4.00
N GLY A 117 -25.06 -22.17 3.92
CA GLY A 117 -25.31 -20.83 4.44
C GLY A 117 -25.10 -20.68 5.95
N MET A 118 -24.50 -21.68 6.62
CA MET A 118 -24.21 -21.60 8.04
C MET A 118 -22.94 -20.78 8.29
N ALA A 119 -22.98 -19.93 9.32
CA ALA A 119 -21.90 -19.01 9.66
C ALA A 119 -20.87 -19.67 10.59
N HIS A 120 -19.60 -19.44 10.29
CA HIS A 120 -18.46 -19.89 11.08
C HIS A 120 -17.47 -18.74 11.28
N VAL A 121 -16.83 -18.64 12.46
CA VAL A 121 -15.75 -17.66 12.68
C VAL A 121 -14.56 -18.02 11.79
N VAL A 122 -13.96 -17.04 11.11
CA VAL A 122 -12.91 -17.25 10.08
C VAL A 122 -11.72 -18.04 10.61
N LEU A 123 -11.16 -17.64 11.76
CA LEU A 123 -10.04 -18.31 12.43
C LEU A 123 -10.47 -18.64 13.86
N GLY A 124 -11.38 -19.58 14.02
CA GLY A 124 -11.89 -19.83 15.36
C GLY A 124 -12.19 -21.28 15.67
N THR A 125 -11.70 -21.72 16.80
CA THR A 125 -12.23 -22.81 17.59
C THR A 125 -12.97 -22.22 18.80
N ALA A 126 -13.86 -21.27 18.64
CA ALA A 126 -14.74 -20.69 19.67
C ALA A 126 -14.14 -20.49 21.10
N GLN A 127 -12.83 -20.31 21.20
CA GLN A 127 -12.11 -20.23 22.49
C GLN A 127 -12.16 -18.82 23.12
N PHE A 128 -12.41 -17.78 22.31
CA PHE A 128 -12.41 -16.40 22.80
C PHE A 128 -13.83 -15.93 23.06
N GLN A 129 -14.13 -15.56 24.30
CA GLN A 129 -15.43 -15.04 24.70
C GLN A 129 -15.48 -13.52 24.71
N ARG A 130 -14.32 -12.85 24.72
CA ARG A 130 -14.21 -11.39 24.77
C ARG A 130 -13.20 -10.88 23.76
N ARG A 131 -13.47 -9.73 23.17
CA ARG A 131 -12.60 -9.10 22.17
C ARG A 131 -11.17 -8.84 22.66
N GLN A 132 -11.01 -8.50 23.94
CA GLN A 132 -9.70 -8.20 24.52
C GLN A 132 -8.81 -9.44 24.73
N ASP A 133 -9.37 -10.63 24.60
CA ASP A 133 -8.64 -11.88 24.80
C ASP A 133 -8.05 -12.44 23.48
N VAL A 134 -8.44 -11.86 22.33
CA VAL A 134 -7.93 -12.27 21.02
C VAL A 134 -6.62 -11.59 20.67
N PRO A 135 -5.76 -12.22 19.85
CA PRO A 135 -4.56 -11.57 19.33
C PRO A 135 -4.89 -10.26 18.60
N THR A 136 -4.01 -9.26 18.76
CA THR A 136 -4.12 -8.02 18.00
C THR A 136 -3.93 -8.32 16.51
N VAL A 137 -4.83 -7.82 15.68
CA VAL A 137 -4.78 -7.91 14.23
C VAL A 137 -4.83 -6.52 13.62
N TYR A 138 -4.28 -6.41 12.42
CA TYR A 138 -4.19 -5.15 11.69
C TYR A 138 -4.74 -5.32 10.29
N ASP A 139 -5.34 -4.26 9.76
CA ASP A 139 -5.66 -4.14 8.35
C ASP A 139 -4.46 -3.54 7.63
N ILE A 140 -4.05 -4.12 6.50
CA ILE A 140 -3.05 -3.53 5.61
C ILE A 140 -3.68 -2.30 4.97
N THR A 141 -2.88 -1.24 4.84
CA THR A 141 -3.32 0.03 4.23
C THR A 141 -2.46 0.37 3.02
N THR A 142 -2.98 1.19 2.14
CA THR A 142 -2.31 1.67 0.92
C THR A 142 -1.58 3.01 1.15
N VAL A 143 -1.30 3.37 2.41
CA VAL A 143 -0.64 4.64 2.73
C VAL A 143 0.77 4.71 2.14
N ALA A 144 1.59 3.67 2.35
CA ALA A 144 2.90 3.54 1.73
C ALA A 144 3.39 2.09 1.75
N TYR A 145 4.16 1.75 0.72
CA TYR A 145 4.98 0.53 0.66
C TYR A 145 6.42 0.95 0.40
N VAL A 146 7.36 0.40 1.17
CA VAL A 146 8.80 0.65 0.98
C VAL A 146 9.49 -0.69 0.87
N ALA A 147 10.30 -0.90 -0.17
CA ALA A 147 10.92 -2.19 -0.39
C ALA A 147 12.32 -2.08 -1.01
N ARG A 148 13.08 -3.16 -0.90
CA ARG A 148 14.31 -3.35 -1.68
C ARG A 148 13.95 -3.66 -3.13
N PRO A 149 14.46 -2.91 -4.13
CA PRO A 149 14.13 -3.16 -5.53
C PRO A 149 14.43 -4.60 -5.98
N ASP A 150 15.57 -5.15 -5.54
CA ASP A 150 15.96 -6.52 -5.90
C ASP A 150 15.03 -7.58 -5.32
N PHE A 151 14.47 -7.34 -4.14
CA PHE A 151 13.43 -8.21 -3.59
C PHE A 151 12.20 -8.24 -4.50
N ILE A 152 11.70 -7.07 -4.93
CA ILE A 152 10.55 -6.98 -5.83
C ILE A 152 10.83 -7.72 -7.16
N LEU A 153 12.04 -7.59 -7.71
CA LEU A 153 12.38 -8.21 -9.00
C LEU A 153 12.56 -9.72 -8.93
N THR A 154 12.89 -10.28 -7.77
CA THR A 154 13.22 -11.71 -7.61
C THR A 154 12.11 -12.53 -6.94
N HIS A 155 11.05 -11.88 -6.46
CA HIS A 155 9.92 -12.53 -5.78
C HIS A 155 8.60 -12.19 -6.48
N GLU A 156 7.56 -12.96 -6.17
CA GLU A 156 6.24 -12.80 -6.77
C GLU A 156 5.22 -12.16 -5.82
N ARG A 157 5.52 -12.16 -4.52
CA ARG A 157 4.57 -11.74 -3.48
C ARG A 157 5.26 -11.03 -2.33
N LEU A 158 4.52 -10.13 -1.74
CA LEU A 158 4.95 -9.30 -0.61
C LEU A 158 5.42 -10.12 0.61
N PHE A 159 4.69 -11.17 0.98
CA PHE A 159 5.00 -11.98 2.17
C PHE A 159 5.99 -13.13 1.93
N GLU A 160 6.68 -13.17 0.81
CA GLU A 160 7.82 -14.07 0.60
C GLU A 160 9.10 -13.55 1.26
N GLY A 161 9.13 -12.27 1.63
CA GLY A 161 10.23 -11.64 2.34
C GLY A 161 9.96 -11.39 3.82
N ARG A 162 10.93 -10.70 4.44
CA ARG A 162 10.81 -10.21 5.82
C ARG A 162 10.06 -8.89 5.80
N VAL A 163 8.77 -8.96 6.14
CA VAL A 163 7.85 -7.82 6.08
C VAL A 163 7.73 -7.17 7.46
N ARG A 164 7.95 -5.86 7.53
CA ARG A 164 7.79 -5.07 8.76
C ARG A 164 6.59 -4.14 8.64
N PRO A 165 5.61 -4.22 9.55
CA PRO A 165 4.51 -3.29 9.58
C PRO A 165 4.88 -1.98 10.27
N VAL A 166 4.37 -0.87 9.75
CA VAL A 166 4.36 0.46 10.40
C VAL A 166 2.90 0.84 10.64
N VAL A 167 2.59 1.17 11.89
CA VAL A 167 1.21 1.52 12.27
C VAL A 167 0.92 2.97 11.90
N VAL A 168 -0.17 3.17 11.17
CA VAL A 168 -0.71 4.50 10.80
C VAL A 168 -2.04 4.71 11.50
N PRO A 169 -2.35 5.92 11.97
CA PRO A 169 -3.67 6.24 12.49
C PRO A 169 -4.77 6.02 11.46
N LYS A 170 -5.93 5.57 11.93
CA LYS A 170 -7.05 5.17 11.08
C LYS A 170 -7.54 6.31 10.18
N GLU A 171 -7.53 7.53 10.68
CA GLU A 171 -7.94 8.75 9.96
C GLU A 171 -7.03 9.07 8.76
N ARG A 172 -5.80 8.60 8.75
CA ARG A 172 -4.87 8.74 7.61
C ARG A 172 -4.74 7.49 6.75
N ALA A 173 -5.40 6.40 7.17
CA ALA A 173 -5.38 5.11 6.50
C ALA A 173 -6.57 4.87 5.55
N VAL A 174 -7.30 5.94 5.21
CA VAL A 174 -8.44 5.84 4.28
C VAL A 174 -7.93 5.52 2.88
N ASP A 175 -8.49 4.47 2.30
CA ASP A 175 -8.31 4.06 0.91
C ASP A 175 -9.60 4.34 0.15
N ILE A 176 -9.53 5.01 -0.99
CA ILE A 176 -10.69 5.39 -1.79
C ILE A 176 -10.95 4.31 -2.84
N ASP A 177 -11.84 3.39 -2.54
CA ASP A 177 -12.30 2.35 -3.46
C ASP A 177 -13.67 2.70 -4.06
N ASP A 178 -14.49 3.47 -3.33
CA ASP A 178 -15.82 3.83 -3.78
C ASP A 178 -16.23 5.27 -3.39
N ALA A 179 -17.47 5.65 -3.75
CA ALA A 179 -18.01 6.97 -3.46
C ALA A 179 -18.24 7.25 -1.97
N TYR A 180 -18.35 6.21 -1.13
CA TYR A 180 -18.44 6.38 0.32
C TYR A 180 -17.08 6.74 0.91
N ASP A 181 -16.03 6.04 0.49
CA ASP A 181 -14.66 6.32 0.92
C ASP A 181 -14.21 7.72 0.49
N PHE A 182 -14.60 8.13 -0.73
CA PHE A 182 -14.33 9.48 -1.21
C PHE A 182 -14.95 10.56 -0.30
N LYS A 183 -16.21 10.38 0.11
CA LYS A 183 -16.87 11.31 1.05
C LYS A 183 -16.22 11.32 2.41
N LEU A 184 -15.80 10.15 2.89
CA LEU A 184 -15.05 10.04 4.15
C LEU A 184 -13.70 10.76 4.07
N ALA A 185 -12.94 10.52 3.01
CA ALA A 185 -11.67 11.19 2.77
C ALA A 185 -11.83 12.71 2.69
N GLN A 186 -12.87 13.20 1.98
CA GLN A 186 -13.16 14.62 1.89
C GLN A 186 -13.49 15.23 3.26
N ALA A 187 -14.34 14.58 4.04
CA ALA A 187 -14.69 15.06 5.38
C ALA A 187 -13.50 15.14 6.35
N LEU A 188 -12.53 14.21 6.21
CA LEU A 188 -11.32 14.20 7.03
C LEU A 188 -10.25 15.18 6.52
N PHE A 189 -10.26 15.50 5.23
CA PHE A 189 -9.33 16.46 4.63
C PHE A 189 -9.63 17.91 5.06
N ASP A 190 -10.91 18.22 5.27
CA ASP A 190 -11.41 19.56 5.64
C ASP A 190 -11.26 19.85 7.15
N THR A 191 -10.76 18.91 7.96
CA THR A 191 -10.55 19.06 9.42
C THR A 191 -9.10 19.37 9.75
#